data_6f493008913c1dbe500d7e56187ae17c
#
_entry.id   6f493008913c1dbe500d7e56187ae17c
#
_cell.length_a   1.000
_cell.length_b   1.000
_cell.length_c   1.000
_cell.angle_alpha   90.00
_cell.angle_beta   90.00
_cell.angle_gamma   90.00
#
_symmetry.space_group_name_H-M   'P 1'
#
loop_
_entity.id
_entity.type
_entity.pdbx_description
1 polymer ?
#
loop_
_entity_poly.entity_id
_entity_poly.type
_entity_poly.pdbx_seq_one_letter_code
_entity_poly.pdbx_strand_id
1 'polypeptide(L)'
;ANPKAIGVFGFSFLEENADKLKGVPMNGVMPTYATVSDFSYPGARPLYIYVKAAHLNAITGLREFVAAFAGAWGPDGYLKQQGMVVAPDDVRAANAEIVTTMKIMDGSALK
;
A
#
# COMPACT_ATOMS: atom_id res chain seq x y z
N ALA A 1 -7.38 18.01 -25.65
CA ALA A 1 -6.73 17.81 -24.34
C ALA A 1 -5.99 19.09 -23.94
N ASN A 2 -6.01 19.44 -22.65
CA ASN A 2 -5.29 20.62 -22.13
C ASN A 2 -3.90 20.16 -21.62
N PRO A 3 -2.79 20.51 -22.30
CA PRO A 3 -1.46 20.05 -21.91
C PRO A 3 -0.95 20.70 -20.61
N LYS A 4 -1.66 21.70 -20.09
CA LYS A 4 -1.34 22.40 -18.83
C LYS A 4 -2.23 21.96 -17.67
N ALA A 5 -3.11 20.97 -17.90
CA ALA A 5 -3.96 20.44 -16.83
C ALA A 5 -3.13 19.63 -15.84
N ILE A 6 -3.43 19.80 -14.55
CA ILE A 6 -2.88 18.98 -13.47
C ILE A 6 -4.03 18.15 -12.90
N GLY A 7 -3.77 16.85 -12.71
CA GLY A 7 -4.70 15.93 -12.08
C GLY A 7 -4.02 15.19 -10.91
N VAL A 8 -4.83 14.68 -9.99
CA VAL A 8 -4.38 13.80 -8.91
C VAL A 8 -4.93 12.41 -9.17
N PHE A 9 -4.04 11.42 -9.26
CA PHE A 9 -4.37 10.04 -9.60
C PHE A 9 -3.59 9.08 -8.70
N GLY A 10 -4.08 7.85 -8.60
CA GLY A 10 -3.27 6.76 -8.04
C GLY A 10 -2.07 6.46 -8.94
N PHE A 11 -0.97 5.97 -8.34
CA PHE A 11 0.27 5.67 -9.07
C PHE A 11 0.07 4.61 -10.16
N SER A 12 -0.75 3.58 -9.90
CA SER A 12 -1.09 2.57 -10.92
C SER A 12 -1.74 3.18 -12.17
N PHE A 13 -2.62 4.16 -11.99
CA PHE A 13 -3.24 4.84 -13.13
C PHE A 13 -2.21 5.64 -13.96
N LEU A 14 -1.20 6.22 -13.32
CA LEU A 14 -0.09 6.87 -14.01
C LEU A 14 0.71 5.88 -14.85
N GLU A 15 1.03 4.70 -14.30
CA GLU A 15 1.78 3.65 -15.02
C GLU A 15 1.00 3.11 -16.22
N GLU A 16 -0.29 2.83 -16.04
CA GLU A 16 -1.16 2.34 -17.11
C GLU A 16 -1.39 3.34 -18.25
N ASN A 17 -1.18 4.63 -17.99
CA ASN A 17 -1.40 5.72 -18.95
C ASN A 17 -0.12 6.55 -19.22
N ALA A 18 1.05 5.93 -19.11
CA ALA A 18 2.34 6.60 -19.28
C ALA A 18 2.54 7.21 -20.69
N ASP A 19 1.77 6.77 -21.68
CA ASP A 19 1.71 7.32 -23.03
C ASP A 19 1.00 8.69 -23.11
N LYS A 20 0.12 9.00 -22.12
CA LYS A 20 -0.72 10.21 -22.11
C LYS A 20 -0.47 11.11 -20.90
N LEU A 21 0.08 10.56 -19.83
CA LEU A 21 0.29 11.24 -18.56
C LEU A 21 1.77 11.25 -18.19
N LYS A 22 2.18 12.33 -17.53
CA LYS A 22 3.53 12.46 -17.01
C LYS A 22 3.48 12.72 -15.50
N GLY A 23 4.23 11.95 -14.75
CA GLY A 23 4.41 12.20 -13.34
C GLY A 23 5.12 13.53 -13.07
N VAL A 24 4.65 14.27 -12.09
CA VAL A 24 5.24 15.55 -11.69
C VAL A 24 6.08 15.34 -10.44
N PRO A 25 7.34 15.82 -10.43
CA PRO A 25 8.18 15.72 -9.24
C PRO A 25 7.62 16.60 -8.11
N MET A 26 7.69 16.08 -6.88
CA MET A 26 7.43 16.85 -5.67
C MET A 26 8.74 16.98 -4.88
N ASN A 27 9.12 18.20 -4.52
CA ASN A 27 10.41 18.49 -3.88
C ASN A 27 11.63 17.88 -4.62
N GLY A 28 11.57 17.83 -5.94
CA GLY A 28 12.63 17.25 -6.77
C GLY A 28 12.61 15.72 -6.90
N VAL A 29 11.71 15.03 -6.22
CA VAL A 29 11.57 13.57 -6.28
C VAL A 29 10.50 13.19 -7.29
N MET A 30 10.85 12.33 -8.26
CA MET A 30 9.91 11.82 -9.27
C MET A 30 9.05 10.69 -8.68
N PRO A 31 7.77 10.57 -9.08
CA PRO A 31 6.94 9.42 -8.71
C PRO A 31 7.36 8.20 -9.56
N THR A 32 8.18 7.36 -8.99
CA THR A 32 8.56 6.06 -9.55
C THR A 32 8.11 4.94 -8.62
N TYR A 33 8.10 3.70 -9.09
CA TYR A 33 7.77 2.56 -8.24
C TYR A 33 8.64 2.54 -6.96
N ALA A 34 9.95 2.76 -7.11
CA ALA A 34 10.89 2.79 -5.99
C ALA A 34 10.58 3.91 -4.98
N THR A 35 10.42 5.15 -5.47
CA THR A 35 10.17 6.32 -4.60
C THR A 35 8.78 6.32 -3.96
N VAL A 36 7.83 5.62 -4.53
CA VAL A 36 6.51 5.39 -3.92
C VAL A 36 6.59 4.26 -2.89
N SER A 37 7.35 3.20 -3.18
CA SER A 37 7.52 2.04 -2.28
C SER A 37 8.26 2.41 -0.99
N ASP A 38 9.32 3.21 -1.08
CA ASP A 38 10.14 3.62 0.05
C ASP A 38 9.68 4.93 0.73
N PHE A 39 8.54 5.48 0.26
CA PHE A 39 7.96 6.74 0.74
C PHE A 39 8.83 7.98 0.57
N SER A 40 9.87 7.95 -0.25
CA SER A 40 10.67 9.14 -0.56
C SER A 40 9.93 10.15 -1.44
N TYR A 41 8.95 9.70 -2.24
CA TYR A 41 8.03 10.59 -2.92
C TYR A 41 7.03 11.20 -1.93
N PRO A 42 6.96 12.54 -1.76
CA PRO A 42 6.15 13.17 -0.71
C PRO A 42 4.63 12.93 -0.82
N GLY A 43 4.16 12.52 -2.00
CA GLY A 43 2.76 12.15 -2.24
C GLY A 43 2.45 10.69 -1.93
N ALA A 44 3.45 9.86 -1.62
CA ALA A 44 3.23 8.46 -1.27
C ALA A 44 2.53 8.31 0.08
N ARG A 45 1.62 7.36 0.17
CA ARG A 45 0.88 7.05 1.39
C ARG A 45 0.69 5.56 1.54
N PRO A 46 0.90 5.02 2.76
CA PRO A 46 0.55 3.64 3.04
C PRO A 46 -0.97 3.46 3.05
N LEU A 47 -1.42 2.30 2.60
CA LEU A 47 -2.79 1.85 2.77
C LEU A 47 -2.84 0.90 3.97
N TYR A 48 -3.81 1.09 4.84
CA TYR A 48 -4.01 0.28 6.04
C TYR A 48 -5.32 -0.48 5.98
N ILE A 49 -5.32 -1.71 6.47
CA ILE A 49 -6.56 -2.39 6.85
C ILE A 49 -6.64 -2.43 8.37
N TYR A 50 -7.83 -2.20 8.90
CA TYR A 50 -8.10 -2.26 10.33
C TYR A 50 -9.05 -3.41 10.63
N VAL A 51 -8.65 -4.27 11.55
CA VAL A 51 -9.45 -5.41 11.97
C VAL A 51 -9.80 -5.24 13.44
N LYS A 52 -11.10 -5.28 13.76
CA LYS A 52 -11.54 -5.20 15.15
C LYS A 52 -11.22 -6.48 15.89
N ALA A 53 -10.38 -6.40 16.92
CA ALA A 53 -9.91 -7.57 17.67
C ALA A 53 -11.05 -8.44 18.21
N ALA A 54 -12.14 -7.83 18.70
CA ALA A 54 -13.31 -8.57 19.18
C ALA A 54 -13.97 -9.44 18.10
N HIS A 55 -13.81 -9.10 16.82
CA HIS A 55 -14.39 -9.87 15.71
C HIS A 55 -13.56 -11.09 15.33
N LEU A 56 -12.29 -11.14 15.67
CA LEU A 56 -11.39 -12.26 15.33
C LEU A 56 -11.86 -13.62 15.88
N ASN A 57 -12.60 -13.63 16.99
CA ASN A 57 -13.17 -14.83 17.56
C ASN A 57 -14.66 -14.99 17.27
N ALA A 58 -15.35 -13.93 16.85
CA ALA A 58 -16.78 -13.93 16.59
C ALA A 58 -17.12 -14.27 15.13
N ILE A 59 -16.20 -13.99 14.21
CA ILE A 59 -16.42 -14.20 12.76
C ILE A 59 -15.51 -15.34 12.30
N THR A 60 -16.13 -16.44 11.92
CA THR A 60 -15.42 -17.62 11.39
C THR A 60 -14.66 -17.24 10.11
N GLY A 61 -13.39 -17.64 10.01
CA GLY A 61 -12.56 -17.38 8.83
C GLY A 61 -11.91 -15.99 8.77
N LEU A 62 -12.19 -15.09 9.74
CA LEU A 62 -11.63 -13.74 9.70
C LEU A 62 -10.11 -13.74 9.87
N ARG A 63 -9.56 -14.60 10.70
CA ARG A 63 -8.09 -14.72 10.88
C ARG A 63 -7.42 -15.19 9.62
N GLU A 64 -7.97 -16.21 8.99
CA GLU A 64 -7.50 -16.77 7.73
C GLU A 64 -7.59 -15.75 6.60
N PHE A 65 -8.67 -14.99 6.54
CA PHE A 65 -8.83 -13.90 5.58
C PHE A 65 -7.75 -12.83 5.76
N VAL A 66 -7.49 -12.37 6.98
CA VAL A 66 -6.45 -11.36 7.27
C VAL A 66 -5.07 -11.88 6.89
N ALA A 67 -4.77 -13.14 7.19
CA ALA A 67 -3.50 -13.78 6.80
C ALA A 67 -3.35 -13.90 5.28
N ALA A 68 -4.39 -14.33 4.59
CA ALA A 68 -4.41 -14.43 3.13
C ALA A 68 -4.26 -13.05 2.47
N PHE A 69 -4.93 -12.03 3.01
CA PHE A 69 -4.83 -10.65 2.53
C PHE A 69 -3.40 -10.10 2.69
N ALA A 70 -2.76 -10.31 3.84
CA ALA A 70 -1.38 -9.91 4.07
C ALA A 70 -0.41 -10.62 3.10
N GLY A 71 -0.62 -11.91 2.81
CA GLY A 71 0.14 -12.66 1.82
C GLY A 71 -0.07 -12.16 0.39
N ALA A 72 -1.28 -11.71 0.06
CA ALA A 72 -1.59 -11.16 -1.26
C ALA A 72 -0.85 -9.85 -1.58
N TRP A 73 -0.29 -9.19 -0.58
CA TRP A 73 0.52 -7.96 -0.70
C TRP A 73 2.02 -8.21 -0.84
N GLY A 74 2.41 -9.45 -1.10
CA GLY A 74 3.79 -9.81 -1.38
C GLY A 74 4.26 -9.43 -2.79
N PRO A 75 5.58 -9.60 -3.06
CA PRO A 75 6.19 -9.29 -4.38
C PRO A 75 5.57 -10.09 -5.53
N ASP A 76 5.11 -11.30 -5.26
CA ASP A 76 4.42 -12.16 -6.23
C ASP A 76 2.91 -12.21 -5.99
N GLY A 77 2.41 -11.34 -5.11
CA GLY A 77 1.03 -11.33 -4.67
C GLY A 77 0.06 -10.75 -5.72
N TYR A 78 -1.19 -11.19 -5.62
CA TYR A 78 -2.28 -10.76 -6.49
C TYR A 78 -2.47 -9.24 -6.51
N LEU A 79 -2.33 -8.56 -5.36
CA LEU A 79 -2.55 -7.11 -5.26
C LEU A 79 -1.50 -6.30 -6.05
N LYS A 80 -0.28 -6.79 -6.14
CA LYS A 80 0.74 -6.18 -7.01
C LYS A 80 0.32 -6.24 -8.49
N GLN A 81 -0.28 -7.35 -8.90
CA GLN A 81 -0.79 -7.50 -10.28
C GLN A 81 -1.94 -6.54 -10.58
N GLN A 82 -2.63 -6.05 -9.53
CA GLN A 82 -3.67 -5.02 -9.63
C GLN A 82 -3.12 -3.58 -9.49
N GLY A 83 -1.80 -3.39 -9.66
CA GLY A 83 -1.17 -2.07 -9.62
C GLY A 83 -0.87 -1.52 -8.22
N MET A 84 -0.96 -2.36 -7.17
CA MET A 84 -0.56 -1.94 -5.82
C MET A 84 0.96 -1.96 -5.69
N VAL A 85 1.52 -0.90 -5.12
CA VAL A 85 2.96 -0.84 -4.82
C VAL A 85 3.26 -1.64 -3.56
N VAL A 86 4.23 -2.55 -3.67
CA VAL A 86 4.63 -3.42 -2.55
C VAL A 86 5.45 -2.61 -1.54
N ALA A 87 5.14 -2.76 -0.26
CA ALA A 87 5.90 -2.15 0.81
C ALA A 87 7.32 -2.77 0.95
N PRO A 88 8.29 -2.04 1.53
CA PRO A 88 9.62 -2.57 1.86
C PRO A 88 9.57 -3.86 2.68
N ASP A 89 10.65 -4.64 2.60
CA ASP A 89 10.72 -5.98 3.20
C ASP A 89 10.55 -5.97 4.72
N ASP A 90 11.12 -4.99 5.39
CA ASP A 90 11.01 -4.79 6.83
C ASP A 90 9.57 -4.49 7.27
N VAL A 91 8.87 -3.65 6.50
CA VAL A 91 7.44 -3.34 6.74
C VAL A 91 6.58 -4.58 6.53
N ARG A 92 6.89 -5.38 5.47
CA ARG A 92 6.16 -6.62 5.20
C ARG A 92 6.40 -7.67 6.29
N ALA A 93 7.63 -7.79 6.78
CA ALA A 93 7.97 -8.68 7.88
C ALA A 93 7.24 -8.28 9.17
N ALA A 94 7.22 -6.99 9.51
CA ALA A 94 6.47 -6.48 10.65
C ALA A 94 4.96 -6.73 10.54
N ASN A 95 4.39 -6.55 9.34
CA ASN A 95 2.98 -6.86 9.10
C ASN A 95 2.67 -8.36 9.24
N ALA A 96 3.56 -9.24 8.77
CA ALA A 96 3.41 -10.69 8.94
C ALA A 96 3.45 -11.10 10.43
N GLU A 97 4.31 -10.48 11.22
CA GLU A 97 4.34 -10.68 12.67
C GLU A 97 3.04 -10.21 13.32
N ILE A 98 2.54 -9.03 12.99
CA ILE A 98 1.27 -8.51 13.49
C ILE A 98 0.12 -9.46 13.17
N VAL A 99 0.05 -9.96 11.94
CA VAL A 99 -0.99 -10.91 11.51
C VAL A 99 -0.89 -12.23 12.24
N THR A 100 0.32 -12.74 12.52
CA THR A 100 0.54 -13.99 13.23
C THR A 100 0.18 -13.86 14.69
N THR A 101 0.61 -12.79 15.35
CA THR A 101 0.43 -12.56 16.79
C THR A 101 -0.91 -11.90 17.13
N MET A 102 -1.60 -11.33 16.13
CA MET A 102 -2.78 -10.49 16.31
C MET A 102 -2.54 -9.33 17.29
N LYS A 103 -1.34 -8.75 17.22
CA LYS A 103 -0.94 -7.64 18.07
C LYS A 103 -1.93 -6.47 17.96
N ILE A 104 -2.40 -5.99 19.09
CA ILE A 104 -3.32 -4.87 19.15
C ILE A 104 -2.54 -3.57 18.93
N MET A 105 -3.06 -2.72 18.05
CA MET A 105 -2.54 -1.40 17.80
C MET A 105 -2.87 -0.46 18.97
N ASP A 106 -1.89 0.23 19.50
CA ASP A 106 -2.04 1.21 20.61
C ASP A 106 -2.19 2.66 20.12
N GLY A 107 -2.18 2.87 18.80
CA GLY A 107 -2.27 4.21 18.21
C GLY A 107 -0.94 4.95 18.11
N SER A 108 0.12 4.49 18.75
CA SER A 108 1.45 5.16 18.71
C SER A 108 2.11 5.09 17.32
N ALA A 109 1.73 4.11 16.52
CA ALA A 109 2.21 3.92 15.16
C ALA A 109 1.45 4.75 14.09
N LEU A 110 0.38 5.43 14.49
CA LEU A 110 -0.37 6.32 13.60
C LEU A 110 0.33 7.69 13.55
N LYS A 111 0.92 8.00 12.43
CA LYS A 111 1.54 9.31 12.13
C LYS A 111 0.71 10.07 11.12
#